data_aec4c767108d04beb02cf175769ebd8f
#
_entry.id   aec4c767108d04beb02cf175769ebd8f
#
_cell.length_a   1.000
_cell.length_b   1.000
_cell.length_c   1.000
_cell.angle_alpha   90.00
_cell.angle_beta   90.00
_cell.angle_gamma   90.00
#
_symmetry.space_group_name_H-M   'P 1'
#
loop_
_entity.id
_entity.type
_entity.pdbx_description
1 polymer ?
#
loop_
_entity_poly.entity_id
_entity_poly.type
_entity_poly.pdbx_seq_one_letter_code
_entity_poly.pdbx_strand_id
1 'polypeptide(L)'
;EVEGTGVDGSVSIPVQFGYSGTYTAQIAGISESFAFPDTVTEADGLNILCFDLPASSHLRIQTFDQDTTTPGDDEIDLRVFRVDDCAGVGNLAQIGSSGNATSNEVVDIPNATAGGYVFVIDFFAAAGGATSIDYTAWISLLLGDDGNTTVTAPASATVGTATNVTVDYTGLTPASRHLGVISHQDGSAEIGRTIISIDTN
;
A
#
# COMPACT_ATOMS: atom_id res chain seq x y z
N GLU A 1 8.19 -4.68 -5.30
CA GLU A 1 6.86 -4.37 -5.80
C GLU A 1 6.77 -4.68 -7.29
N VAL A 2 5.57 -5.09 -7.75
CA VAL A 2 5.24 -5.27 -9.16
C VAL A 2 3.95 -4.50 -9.47
N GLU A 3 3.85 -4.01 -10.70
CA GLU A 3 2.72 -3.19 -11.12
C GLU A 3 1.92 -3.90 -12.20
N GLY A 4 0.61 -3.68 -12.20
CA GLY A 4 -0.33 -4.12 -13.22
C GLY A 4 -1.30 -3.01 -13.57
N THR A 5 -2.06 -3.21 -14.66
CA THR A 5 -3.05 -2.23 -15.13
C THR A 5 -4.30 -2.94 -15.64
N GLY A 6 -5.42 -2.21 -15.60
CA GLY A 6 -6.71 -2.70 -16.11
C GLY A 6 -7.48 -3.56 -15.12
N VAL A 7 -8.77 -3.77 -15.43
CA VAL A 7 -9.71 -4.49 -14.57
C VAL A 7 -9.51 -6.01 -14.56
N ASP A 8 -8.90 -6.52 -15.60
CA ASP A 8 -8.47 -7.92 -15.76
C ASP A 8 -7.03 -7.92 -16.26
N GLY A 9 -6.20 -8.84 -15.76
CA GLY A 9 -4.80 -8.89 -16.17
C GLY A 9 -4.00 -9.97 -15.47
N SER A 10 -2.68 -9.88 -15.65
CA SER A 10 -1.71 -10.80 -15.08
C SER A 10 -0.43 -10.07 -14.72
N VAL A 11 0.13 -10.36 -13.57
CA VAL A 11 1.48 -9.91 -13.18
C VAL A 11 2.40 -11.10 -12.96
N SER A 12 3.67 -10.94 -13.32
CA SER A 12 4.70 -11.97 -13.19
C SER A 12 5.77 -11.50 -12.21
N ILE A 13 5.96 -12.26 -11.14
CA ILE A 13 6.88 -11.97 -10.05
C ILE A 13 8.09 -12.88 -10.20
N PRO A 14 9.28 -12.37 -10.59
CA PRO A 14 10.48 -13.17 -10.66
C PRO A 14 10.97 -13.54 -9.26
N VAL A 15 11.22 -14.82 -9.03
CA VAL A 15 11.76 -15.34 -7.78
C VAL A 15 13.03 -16.14 -8.03
N GLN A 16 14.03 -15.96 -7.17
CA GLN A 16 15.27 -16.75 -7.19
C GLN A 16 15.42 -17.44 -5.84
N PHE A 17 15.58 -18.75 -5.85
CA PHE A 17 15.64 -19.54 -4.64
C PHE A 17 17.04 -19.60 -4.04
N GLY A 18 17.16 -19.21 -2.77
CA GLY A 18 18.35 -19.37 -1.94
C GLY A 18 18.41 -20.70 -1.17
N TYR A 19 17.40 -21.57 -1.33
CA TYR A 19 17.26 -22.84 -0.62
C TYR A 19 16.65 -23.93 -1.53
N SER A 20 16.65 -25.16 -1.05
CA SER A 20 15.92 -26.27 -1.67
C SER A 20 14.90 -26.83 -0.68
N GLY A 21 13.65 -27.03 -1.11
CA GLY A 21 12.56 -27.52 -0.26
C GLY A 21 11.18 -27.19 -0.80
N THR A 22 10.19 -27.27 0.07
CA THR A 22 8.82 -26.87 -0.26
C THR A 22 8.76 -25.35 -0.46
N TYR A 23 8.00 -24.93 -1.46
CA TYR A 23 7.70 -23.52 -1.69
C TYR A 23 6.20 -23.36 -1.93
N THR A 24 5.62 -22.32 -1.33
CA THR A 24 4.24 -21.89 -1.62
C THR A 24 4.17 -20.37 -1.70
N ALA A 25 3.22 -19.88 -2.51
CA ALA A 25 2.88 -18.47 -2.60
C ALA A 25 1.40 -18.29 -2.24
N GLN A 26 1.11 -17.38 -1.32
CA GLN A 26 -0.25 -17.08 -0.87
C GLN A 26 -0.56 -15.61 -1.14
N ILE A 27 -1.77 -15.36 -1.66
CA ILE A 27 -2.27 -14.01 -1.93
C ILE A 27 -3.09 -13.47 -0.75
N ALA A 28 -2.96 -12.18 -0.48
CA ALA A 28 -3.93 -11.35 0.22
C ALA A 28 -4.30 -10.19 -0.71
N GLY A 29 -5.58 -9.90 -0.85
CA GLY A 29 -6.13 -9.01 -1.87
C GLY A 29 -6.42 -9.81 -3.15
N ILE A 30 -6.54 -9.23 -4.30
CA ILE A 30 -6.30 -7.81 -4.68
C ILE A 30 -7.53 -6.99 -4.27
N SER A 31 -7.38 -6.12 -3.30
CA SER A 31 -8.46 -5.32 -2.72
C SER A 31 -8.40 -3.89 -3.26
N GLU A 32 -9.58 -3.30 -3.45
CA GLU A 32 -9.70 -1.89 -3.80
C GLU A 32 -9.21 -1.00 -2.64
N SER A 33 -8.48 0.06 -2.98
CA SER A 33 -8.03 1.08 -2.03
C SER A 33 -9.13 2.11 -1.80
N PHE A 34 -9.28 2.55 -0.56
CA PHE A 34 -10.20 3.64 -0.21
C PHE A 34 -9.54 4.98 -0.53
N ALA A 35 -10.25 5.82 -1.31
CA ALA A 35 -9.83 7.17 -1.64
C ALA A 35 -10.39 8.18 -0.63
N PHE A 36 -9.52 8.99 -0.04
CA PHE A 36 -9.87 10.08 0.87
C PHE A 36 -9.33 11.40 0.31
N PRO A 37 -10.12 12.11 -0.53
CA PRO A 37 -9.76 13.44 -0.99
C PRO A 37 -9.88 14.44 0.15
N ASP A 38 -8.88 15.32 0.30
CA ASP A 38 -8.85 16.36 1.32
C ASP A 38 -7.91 17.51 0.88
N THR A 39 -7.78 18.52 1.73
CA THR A 39 -6.93 19.71 1.48
C THR A 39 -6.06 19.97 2.70
N VAL A 40 -4.76 20.16 2.50
CA VAL A 40 -3.85 20.66 3.54
C VAL A 40 -3.48 22.11 3.24
N THR A 41 -3.42 22.96 4.28
CA THR A 41 -3.09 24.38 4.13
C THR A 41 -1.76 24.72 4.79
N GLU A 42 -1.06 25.74 4.25
CA GLU A 42 0.15 26.29 4.85
C GLU A 42 -0.10 26.81 6.28
N ALA A 43 -1.28 27.40 6.51
CA ALA A 43 -1.65 27.97 7.81
C ALA A 43 -1.81 26.91 8.91
N ASP A 44 -2.34 25.73 8.57
CA ASP A 44 -2.47 24.61 9.50
C ASP A 44 -1.18 23.77 9.56
N GLY A 45 -0.38 23.81 8.51
CA GLY A 45 0.89 23.10 8.37
C GLY A 45 0.74 21.57 8.17
N LEU A 46 -0.40 21.00 8.57
CA LEU A 46 -0.67 19.57 8.46
C LEU A 46 -2.19 19.28 8.48
N ASN A 47 -2.55 18.11 7.95
CA ASN A 47 -3.88 17.53 8.08
C ASN A 47 -3.79 16.18 8.79
N ILE A 48 -4.81 15.84 9.60
CA ILE A 48 -4.83 14.61 10.42
C ILE A 48 -6.07 13.78 10.08
N LEU A 49 -5.83 12.55 9.66
CA LEU A 49 -6.87 11.54 9.47
C LEU A 49 -6.67 10.43 10.52
N CYS A 50 -7.74 10.03 11.21
CA CYS A 50 -7.68 8.93 12.16
C CYS A 50 -8.73 7.87 11.85
N PHE A 51 -8.31 6.60 11.82
CA PHE A 51 -9.17 5.45 11.54
C PHE A 51 -8.91 4.33 12.55
N ASP A 52 -9.99 3.80 13.13
CA ASP A 52 -9.95 2.55 13.87
C ASP A 52 -10.07 1.39 12.86
N LEU A 53 -8.95 0.69 12.62
CA LEU A 53 -8.85 -0.36 11.62
C LEU A 53 -8.79 -1.76 12.27
N PRO A 54 -9.37 -2.79 11.64
CA PRO A 54 -9.17 -4.18 12.06
C PRO A 54 -7.73 -4.62 11.80
N ALA A 55 -7.34 -5.75 12.39
CA ALA A 55 -6.07 -6.40 12.05
C ALA A 55 -6.08 -6.83 10.57
N SER A 56 -4.95 -6.65 9.89
CA SER A 56 -4.81 -6.97 8.47
C SER A 56 -3.46 -7.58 8.16
N SER A 57 -3.38 -8.36 7.08
CA SER A 57 -2.10 -8.90 6.61
C SER A 57 -1.17 -7.80 6.08
N HIS A 58 -1.77 -6.71 5.58
CA HIS A 58 -1.04 -5.53 5.12
C HIS A 58 -1.94 -4.29 5.16
N LEU A 59 -1.38 -3.17 5.60
CA LEU A 59 -1.95 -1.83 5.50
C LEU A 59 -0.97 -0.97 4.73
N ARG A 60 -1.44 -0.30 3.66
CA ARG A 60 -0.68 0.73 2.94
C ARG A 60 -1.44 2.03 2.95
N ILE A 61 -0.72 3.10 3.20
CA ILE A 61 -1.19 4.47 3.00
C ILE A 61 -0.26 5.10 1.97
N GLN A 62 -0.84 5.75 0.96
CA GLN A 62 -0.07 6.40 -0.09
C GLN A 62 -0.78 7.64 -0.62
N THR A 63 0.02 8.58 -1.14
CA THR A 63 -0.42 9.73 -1.92
C THR A 63 0.30 9.71 -3.26
N PHE A 64 -0.24 10.41 -4.24
CA PHE A 64 0.35 10.49 -5.57
C PHE A 64 0.39 11.94 -6.02
N ASP A 65 1.47 12.29 -6.62
CA ASP A 65 1.73 13.59 -7.21
C ASP A 65 0.64 14.02 -8.20
N GLN A 66 0.18 13.07 -9.02
CA GLN A 66 -0.91 13.28 -9.98
C GLN A 66 -2.28 13.59 -9.36
N ASP A 67 -2.45 13.32 -8.07
CA ASP A 67 -3.70 13.54 -7.32
C ASP A 67 -3.63 14.84 -6.49
N THR A 68 -2.59 15.69 -6.69
CA THR A 68 -2.47 17.01 -6.07
C THR A 68 -3.03 18.13 -6.96
N THR A 69 -3.18 19.34 -6.40
CA THR A 69 -3.66 20.52 -7.14
C THR A 69 -2.77 20.83 -8.35
N THR A 70 -1.44 20.75 -8.18
CA THR A 70 -0.46 21.03 -9.23
C THR A 70 0.56 19.90 -9.29
N PRO A 71 0.25 18.82 -10.05
CA PRO A 71 1.13 17.67 -10.16
C PRO A 71 2.56 18.03 -10.59
N GLY A 72 3.54 17.54 -9.84
CA GLY A 72 4.96 17.74 -10.08
C GLY A 72 5.57 18.99 -9.41
N ASP A 73 4.74 19.90 -8.89
CA ASP A 73 5.19 21.15 -8.27
C ASP A 73 4.69 21.30 -6.81
N ASP A 74 3.69 20.52 -6.40
CA ASP A 74 3.22 20.45 -5.02
C ASP A 74 4.00 19.38 -4.24
N GLU A 75 4.27 19.62 -2.95
CA GLU A 75 5.00 18.70 -2.09
C GLU A 75 4.29 18.55 -0.74
N ILE A 76 3.89 17.32 -0.43
CA ILE A 76 3.34 16.90 0.87
C ILE A 76 4.12 15.70 1.38
N ASP A 77 4.30 15.61 2.71
CA ASP A 77 4.91 14.47 3.39
C ASP A 77 3.88 13.63 4.13
N LEU A 78 4.16 12.34 4.33
CA LEU A 78 3.29 11.40 5.03
C LEU A 78 3.97 10.87 6.30
N ARG A 79 3.27 10.96 7.45
CA ARG A 79 3.66 10.29 8.68
C ARG A 79 2.52 9.43 9.20
N VAL A 80 2.84 8.25 9.71
CA VAL A 80 1.86 7.32 10.25
C VAL A 80 2.18 7.01 11.72
N PHE A 81 1.15 7.14 12.56
CA PHE A 81 1.25 6.87 13.99
C PHE A 81 0.26 5.78 14.38
N ARG A 82 0.61 5.05 15.43
CA ARG A 82 -0.26 4.11 16.11
C ARG A 82 -0.83 4.74 17.37
N VAL A 83 -2.12 4.56 17.62
CA VAL A 83 -2.82 4.92 18.84
C VAL A 83 -3.69 3.75 19.29
N ASP A 84 -4.17 3.78 20.53
CA ASP A 84 -5.07 2.73 21.01
C ASP A 84 -6.42 2.77 20.28
N ASP A 85 -7.01 3.97 20.20
CA ASP A 85 -8.22 4.26 19.42
C ASP A 85 -8.26 5.74 19.00
N CYS A 86 -9.14 6.08 18.06
CA CYS A 86 -9.31 7.46 17.57
C CYS A 86 -10.18 8.34 18.47
N ALA A 87 -10.86 7.79 19.47
CA ALA A 87 -11.72 8.56 20.39
C ALA A 87 -10.91 9.30 21.47
N GLY A 88 -9.70 8.81 21.76
CA GLY A 88 -8.80 9.42 22.74
C GLY A 88 -7.35 9.36 22.25
N VAL A 89 -6.92 10.35 21.47
CA VAL A 89 -5.54 10.41 20.92
C VAL A 89 -4.51 10.57 22.05
N GLY A 90 -4.22 9.49 22.78
CA GLY A 90 -3.12 9.38 23.72
C GLY A 90 -2.05 8.43 23.19
N ASN A 91 -0.79 8.61 23.60
CA ASN A 91 0.32 7.71 23.27
C ASN A 91 0.57 7.50 21.77
N LEU A 92 0.71 8.59 21.02
CA LEU A 92 1.13 8.55 19.61
C LEU A 92 2.51 7.91 19.48
N ALA A 93 2.58 6.76 18.80
CA ALA A 93 3.83 6.11 18.42
C ALA A 93 3.98 6.17 16.90
N GLN A 94 4.98 6.90 16.41
CA GLN A 94 5.27 6.92 14.98
C GLN A 94 5.75 5.53 14.54
N ILE A 95 5.10 4.97 13.53
CA ILE A 95 5.38 3.64 12.98
C ILE A 95 5.84 3.66 11.53
N GLY A 96 5.72 4.81 10.85
CA GLY A 96 6.21 5.00 9.51
C GLY A 96 6.21 6.47 9.11
N SER A 97 7.02 6.79 8.11
CA SER A 97 7.03 8.09 7.44
C SER A 97 7.59 7.94 6.04
N SER A 98 7.17 8.83 5.16
CA SER A 98 7.68 9.01 3.82
C SER A 98 7.75 10.50 3.55
N GLY A 99 8.87 11.00 3.01
CA GLY A 99 9.12 12.41 2.75
C GLY A 99 10.11 12.50 1.59
N ASN A 100 9.59 12.42 0.39
CA ASN A 100 10.33 12.56 -0.86
C ASN A 100 10.20 14.00 -1.35
N ALA A 101 10.99 14.41 -2.35
CA ALA A 101 10.86 15.72 -2.99
C ALA A 101 9.69 15.76 -4.00
N THR A 102 8.62 15.00 -3.75
CA THR A 102 7.37 14.92 -4.53
C THR A 102 6.25 14.49 -3.61
N SER A 103 5.01 14.61 -4.03
CA SER A 103 3.84 14.10 -3.29
C SER A 103 3.58 12.60 -3.48
N ASN A 104 4.52 11.85 -4.05
CA ASN A 104 4.44 10.37 -4.13
C ASN A 104 4.95 9.76 -2.83
N GLU A 105 4.09 9.68 -1.82
CA GLU A 105 4.43 9.18 -0.51
C GLU A 105 3.79 7.81 -0.25
N VAL A 106 4.52 6.92 0.41
CA VAL A 106 4.03 5.58 0.73
C VAL A 106 4.55 5.09 2.09
N VAL A 107 3.65 4.54 2.89
CA VAL A 107 3.99 3.81 4.12
C VAL A 107 3.31 2.46 4.11
N ASP A 108 4.09 1.40 4.20
CA ASP A 108 3.67 0.02 4.28
C ASP A 108 3.78 -0.52 5.71
N ILE A 109 2.73 -1.16 6.20
CA ILE A 109 2.68 -1.77 7.53
C ILE A 109 2.26 -3.23 7.39
N PRO A 110 3.23 -4.16 7.31
CA PRO A 110 2.93 -5.59 7.27
C PRO A 110 2.38 -6.09 8.61
N ASN A 111 1.39 -6.98 8.55
CA ASN A 111 0.74 -7.58 9.73
C ASN A 111 0.21 -6.50 10.70
N ALA A 112 -0.52 -5.53 10.18
CA ALA A 112 -1.08 -4.44 10.97
C ALA A 112 -2.04 -4.98 12.03
N THR A 113 -1.88 -4.53 13.28
CA THR A 113 -2.76 -4.93 14.40
C THR A 113 -4.02 -4.08 14.45
N ALA A 114 -5.12 -4.62 14.99
CA ALA A 114 -6.34 -3.83 15.18
C ALA A 114 -6.12 -2.62 16.10
N GLY A 115 -6.81 -1.49 15.83
CA GLY A 115 -6.87 -0.26 16.64
C GLY A 115 -6.66 1.00 15.83
N GLY A 116 -6.36 2.13 16.48
CA GLY A 116 -6.29 3.46 15.87
C GLY A 116 -4.99 3.69 15.08
N TYR A 117 -5.14 4.23 13.88
CA TYR A 117 -4.05 4.68 13.01
C TYR A 117 -4.27 6.15 12.66
N VAL A 118 -3.28 6.97 12.95
CA VAL A 118 -3.29 8.40 12.63
C VAL A 118 -2.36 8.63 11.46
N PHE A 119 -2.92 9.17 10.38
CA PHE A 119 -2.19 9.59 9.18
C PHE A 119 -2.08 11.10 9.22
N VAL A 120 -0.86 11.60 9.15
CA VAL A 120 -0.56 13.03 9.12
C VAL A 120 0.01 13.34 7.75
N ILE A 121 -0.67 14.24 7.04
CA ILE A 121 -0.23 14.82 5.79
C ILE A 121 0.33 16.20 6.11
N ASP A 122 1.63 16.36 5.95
CA ASP A 122 2.31 17.63 6.18
C ASP A 122 2.33 18.46 4.90
N PHE A 123 2.00 19.74 5.02
CA PHE A 123 2.22 20.72 3.94
C PHE A 123 3.71 21.07 3.90
N PHE A 124 4.39 20.78 2.81
CA PHE A 124 5.79 21.13 2.66
C PHE A 124 5.97 22.34 1.72
N ALA A 125 5.47 22.25 0.49
CA ALA A 125 5.54 23.35 -0.48
C ALA A 125 4.39 23.24 -1.50
N ALA A 126 3.85 24.39 -1.90
CA ALA A 126 2.84 24.47 -2.95
C ALA A 126 3.34 25.27 -4.16
N ALA A 127 2.92 24.87 -5.34
CA ALA A 127 3.25 25.51 -6.60
C ALA A 127 2.89 26.99 -6.62
N GLY A 128 3.77 27.82 -7.18
CA GLY A 128 3.51 29.24 -7.43
C GLY A 128 3.23 30.09 -6.18
N GLY A 129 3.54 29.58 -4.98
CA GLY A 129 3.24 30.27 -3.71
C GLY A 129 1.77 30.14 -3.30
N ALA A 130 1.07 29.11 -3.76
CA ALA A 130 -0.26 28.73 -3.25
C ALA A 130 -0.16 28.37 -1.76
N THR A 131 -1.25 28.56 -1.03
CA THR A 131 -1.32 28.34 0.42
C THR A 131 -2.13 27.10 0.79
N SER A 132 -2.51 26.30 -0.20
CA SER A 132 -3.22 25.03 -0.02
C SER A 132 -2.89 24.04 -1.13
N ILE A 133 -2.95 22.74 -0.78
CA ILE A 133 -2.80 21.62 -1.71
C ILE A 133 -3.99 20.70 -1.50
N ASP A 134 -4.81 20.48 -2.54
CA ASP A 134 -5.76 19.38 -2.57
C ASP A 134 -4.98 18.10 -2.87
N TYR A 135 -5.34 17.01 -2.21
CA TYR A 135 -4.71 15.70 -2.39
C TYR A 135 -5.71 14.56 -2.21
N THR A 136 -5.33 13.36 -2.60
CA THR A 136 -6.06 12.14 -2.23
C THR A 136 -5.14 11.20 -1.48
N ALA A 137 -5.51 10.87 -0.23
CA ALA A 137 -4.89 9.77 0.51
C ALA A 137 -5.57 8.46 0.13
N TRP A 138 -4.78 7.47 -0.32
CA TRP A 138 -5.25 6.14 -0.67
C TRP A 138 -4.87 5.16 0.44
N ILE A 139 -5.88 4.48 0.98
CA ILE A 139 -5.71 3.52 2.08
C ILE A 139 -6.11 2.15 1.61
N SER A 140 -5.15 1.23 1.59
CA SER A 140 -5.37 -0.18 1.24
C SER A 140 -5.26 -1.04 2.49
N LEU A 141 -6.29 -1.86 2.74
CA LEU A 141 -6.36 -2.75 3.90
C LEU A 141 -6.62 -4.18 3.42
N LEU A 142 -5.62 -5.06 3.53
CA LEU A 142 -5.73 -6.44 3.07
C LEU A 142 -6.14 -7.36 4.21
N LEU A 143 -7.38 -7.84 4.16
CA LEU A 143 -7.95 -8.73 5.19
C LEU A 143 -7.77 -10.22 4.87
N GLY A 144 -7.54 -10.56 3.61
CA GLY A 144 -7.38 -11.92 3.11
C GLY A 144 -7.42 -11.98 1.59
N ASP A 145 -7.65 -13.15 1.03
CA ASP A 145 -7.88 -13.36 -0.40
C ASP A 145 -9.31 -12.92 -0.76
N ASP A 146 -9.45 -12.02 -1.71
CA ASP A 146 -10.75 -11.50 -2.16
C ASP A 146 -11.43 -12.42 -3.20
N GLY A 147 -10.77 -13.50 -3.59
CA GLY A 147 -11.31 -14.49 -4.52
C GLY A 147 -11.36 -14.06 -5.99
N ASN A 148 -10.71 -12.93 -6.31
CA ASN A 148 -10.63 -12.38 -7.66
C ASN A 148 -9.31 -12.69 -8.37
N THR A 149 -8.51 -13.62 -7.80
CA THR A 149 -7.17 -13.97 -8.28
C THR A 149 -6.96 -15.46 -8.44
N THR A 150 -6.03 -15.81 -9.33
CA THR A 150 -5.45 -17.15 -9.42
C THR A 150 -3.93 -17.05 -9.33
N VAL A 151 -3.32 -17.72 -8.35
CA VAL A 151 -1.87 -17.74 -8.17
C VAL A 151 -1.29 -19.03 -8.74
N THR A 152 -0.36 -18.91 -9.68
CA THR A 152 0.43 -20.01 -10.22
C THR A 152 1.85 -19.90 -9.73
N ALA A 153 2.31 -20.90 -8.96
CA ALA A 153 3.63 -20.94 -8.36
C ALA A 153 4.23 -22.35 -8.43
N PRO A 154 5.57 -22.51 -8.42
CA PRO A 154 6.20 -23.83 -8.29
C PRO A 154 5.89 -24.44 -6.91
N ALA A 155 5.74 -25.76 -6.85
CA ALA A 155 5.51 -26.46 -5.58
C ALA A 155 6.79 -26.69 -4.76
N SER A 156 7.96 -26.44 -5.35
CA SER A 156 9.26 -26.65 -4.72
C SER A 156 10.30 -25.64 -5.19
N ALA A 157 11.20 -25.30 -4.28
CA ALA A 157 12.39 -24.51 -4.54
C ALA A 157 13.59 -25.43 -4.79
N THR A 158 14.49 -25.00 -5.66
CA THR A 158 15.84 -25.57 -5.83
C THR A 158 16.85 -24.43 -5.77
N VAL A 159 17.81 -24.53 -4.88
CA VAL A 159 18.82 -23.47 -4.67
C VAL A 159 19.48 -23.05 -6.00
N GLY A 160 19.59 -21.74 -6.21
CA GLY A 160 20.18 -21.14 -7.40
C GLY A 160 19.29 -21.11 -8.65
N THR A 161 18.09 -21.72 -8.61
CA THR A 161 17.16 -21.63 -9.73
C THR A 161 16.30 -20.38 -9.65
N ALA A 162 15.94 -19.83 -10.82
CA ALA A 162 14.99 -18.73 -10.95
C ALA A 162 13.73 -19.22 -11.67
N THR A 163 12.58 -18.68 -11.27
CA THR A 163 11.27 -18.94 -11.87
C THR A 163 10.36 -17.74 -11.65
N ASN A 164 9.09 -17.82 -12.11
CA ASN A 164 8.09 -16.80 -11.85
C ASN A 164 6.95 -17.36 -11.00
N VAL A 165 6.43 -16.51 -10.14
CA VAL A 165 5.07 -16.63 -9.60
C VAL A 165 4.17 -15.72 -10.44
N THR A 166 3.09 -16.27 -10.97
CA THR A 166 2.12 -15.51 -11.79
C THR A 166 0.85 -15.32 -10.99
N VAL A 167 0.32 -14.11 -11.01
CA VAL A 167 -0.97 -13.76 -10.42
C VAL A 167 -1.87 -13.22 -11.53
N ASP A 168 -2.88 -14.01 -11.88
CA ASP A 168 -3.94 -13.58 -12.77
C ASP A 168 -5.07 -12.97 -11.92
N TYR A 169 -5.62 -11.82 -12.33
CA TYR A 169 -6.70 -11.14 -11.62
C TYR A 169 -7.81 -10.73 -12.58
N THR A 170 -9.04 -10.66 -12.05
CA THR A 170 -10.24 -10.35 -12.86
C THR A 170 -11.25 -9.56 -12.05
N GLY A 171 -12.05 -8.74 -12.77
CA GLY A 171 -13.21 -8.06 -12.21
C GLY A 171 -12.88 -6.97 -11.20
N LEU A 172 -11.72 -6.32 -11.32
CA LEU A 172 -11.38 -5.18 -10.47
C LEU A 172 -12.28 -3.98 -10.76
N THR A 173 -12.52 -3.14 -9.78
CA THR A 173 -13.27 -1.88 -9.95
C THR A 173 -12.52 -0.96 -10.91
N PRO A 174 -13.16 -0.45 -12.00
CA PRO A 174 -12.52 0.48 -12.91
C PRO A 174 -12.32 1.86 -12.27
N ALA A 175 -11.36 2.63 -12.79
CA ALA A 175 -11.02 3.99 -12.31
C ALA A 175 -10.68 4.02 -10.81
N SER A 176 -9.95 3.02 -10.33
CA SER A 176 -9.56 2.87 -8.93
C SER A 176 -8.14 2.31 -8.81
N ARG A 177 -7.62 2.28 -7.62
CA ARG A 177 -6.33 1.67 -7.26
C ARG A 177 -6.57 0.43 -6.42
N HIS A 178 -5.78 -0.59 -6.64
CA HIS A 178 -5.90 -1.86 -5.94
C HIS A 178 -4.54 -2.32 -5.42
N LEU A 179 -4.57 -3.03 -4.30
CA LEU A 179 -3.38 -3.59 -3.68
C LEU A 179 -3.55 -5.09 -3.44
N GLY A 180 -2.49 -5.83 -3.68
CA GLY A 180 -2.35 -7.23 -3.27
C GLY A 180 -0.97 -7.49 -2.70
N VAL A 181 -0.82 -8.55 -1.93
CA VAL A 181 0.47 -9.02 -1.41
C VAL A 181 0.59 -10.52 -1.60
N ILE A 182 1.67 -10.95 -2.25
CA ILE A 182 2.10 -12.35 -2.23
C ILE A 182 3.03 -12.57 -1.04
N SER A 183 2.65 -13.48 -0.16
CA SER A 183 3.51 -14.05 0.86
C SER A 183 4.23 -15.27 0.29
N HIS A 184 5.56 -15.22 0.21
CA HIS A 184 6.42 -16.34 -0.18
C HIS A 184 6.75 -17.17 1.04
N GLN A 185 6.55 -18.50 0.98
CA GLN A 185 6.70 -19.37 2.15
C GLN A 185 7.61 -20.56 1.86
N ASP A 186 8.42 -20.90 2.84
CA ASP A 186 9.19 -22.13 2.95
C ASP A 186 8.41 -23.10 3.88
N GLY A 187 7.60 -23.97 3.30
CA GLY A 187 6.66 -24.78 4.09
C GLY A 187 5.63 -23.93 4.80
N SER A 188 5.81 -23.63 6.10
CA SER A 188 4.88 -22.82 6.89
C SER A 188 5.41 -21.44 7.31
N ALA A 189 6.69 -21.17 7.05
CA ALA A 189 7.33 -19.91 7.43
C ALA A 189 7.30 -18.91 6.23
N GLU A 190 6.87 -17.69 6.50
CA GLU A 190 7.01 -16.61 5.52
C GLU A 190 8.48 -16.20 5.41
N ILE A 191 9.02 -16.22 4.18
CA ILE A 191 10.41 -15.89 3.86
C ILE A 191 10.54 -14.60 3.05
N GLY A 192 9.43 -14.02 2.62
CA GLY A 192 9.40 -12.76 1.88
C GLY A 192 8.00 -12.38 1.44
N ARG A 193 7.87 -11.13 0.99
CA ARG A 193 6.65 -10.57 0.42
C ARG A 193 6.91 -9.84 -0.88
N THR A 194 5.95 -9.90 -1.78
CA THR A 194 5.91 -9.04 -2.97
C THR A 194 4.58 -8.30 -2.98
N ILE A 195 4.66 -6.98 -3.06
CA ILE A 195 3.49 -6.11 -3.19
C ILE A 195 3.11 -6.05 -4.66
N ILE A 196 1.81 -6.11 -4.94
CA ILE A 196 1.20 -5.95 -6.26
C ILE A 196 0.35 -4.69 -6.20
N SER A 197 0.66 -3.71 -7.05
CA SER A 197 -0.11 -2.47 -7.20
C SER A 197 -0.78 -2.47 -8.57
N ILE A 198 -2.10 -2.31 -8.61
CA ILE A 198 -2.87 -2.27 -9.86
C ILE A 198 -3.56 -0.92 -9.98
N ASP A 199 -3.35 -0.24 -11.10
CA ASP A 199 -4.07 0.97 -11.47
C ASP A 199 -5.04 0.63 -12.61
N THR A 200 -6.32 0.90 -12.38
CA THR A 200 -7.40 0.63 -13.36
C THR A 200 -7.90 1.90 -14.07
N ASN A 201 -7.17 3.02 -13.91
CA ASN A 201 -7.46 4.27 -14.61
C ASN A 201 -7.15 4.21 -16.11
#